data_898a55b09837d6c950116335df7397c7
#
_entry.id   898a55b09837d6c950116335df7397c7
#
_cell.length_a   1.000
_cell.length_b   1.000
_cell.length_c   1.000
_cell.angle_alpha   90.00
_cell.angle_beta   90.00
_cell.angle_gamma   90.00
#
_symmetry.space_group_name_H-M   'P 1'
#
loop_
_entity.id
_entity.type
_entity.pdbx_description
1 polymer ?
#
loop_
_entity_poly.entity_id
_entity_poly.type
_entity_poly.pdbx_seq_one_letter_code
_entity_poly.pdbx_strand_id
1 'polypeptide(L)'
;MKNRLVLLAAIAAVGLILAACAPAVGTADKPIVWALVPSQDTDAVLAGAQEIAQAVEDSTGYVIEPVVTTDYTAAVEAMCSGEAQMGALNTFNYVVAKQRGCAEVALASLRFGSSFYAGQVITRPDTGIASVADLAGKTFCRPDPTSTSGWVIPSLAMRAEGLDPEADLAEIVDAGGHDGVVLAVLDGTCDAGSTFVDARSNVEEDFPNVMTDVIVIAESAPIPNDTVSFHPDVPAEVRDAIVASLLELNNTEEGVALLNTLYSWSGLEAVDDTFYDGFRQQLDAAGMSVEDLLN
;
A
#
# COMPACT_ATOMS: atom_id res chain seq x y z
N MET A 1 48.54 -39.91 0.10
CA MET A 1 48.26 -38.46 0.11
C MET A 1 47.63 -37.95 -1.20
N LYS A 2 48.08 -38.41 -2.38
CA LYS A 2 47.52 -37.98 -3.68
C LYS A 2 46.03 -38.28 -3.87
N ASN A 3 45.52 -39.42 -3.42
CA ASN A 3 44.09 -39.79 -3.59
C ASN A 3 43.14 -39.02 -2.70
N ARG A 4 43.57 -38.48 -1.54
CA ARG A 4 42.72 -37.61 -0.69
C ARG A 4 42.58 -36.18 -1.24
N LEU A 5 43.63 -35.67 -1.92
CA LEU A 5 43.56 -34.38 -2.58
C LEU A 5 42.62 -34.39 -3.80
N VAL A 6 42.62 -35.49 -4.55
CA VAL A 6 41.70 -35.62 -5.73
C VAL A 6 40.24 -35.74 -5.27
N LEU A 7 39.97 -36.44 -4.14
CA LEU A 7 38.62 -36.57 -3.60
C LEU A 7 38.08 -35.22 -3.09
N LEU A 8 38.91 -34.41 -2.41
CA LEU A 8 38.54 -33.07 -1.93
C LEU A 8 38.30 -32.09 -3.07
N ALA A 9 39.10 -32.18 -4.14
CA ALA A 9 38.91 -31.33 -5.33
C ALA A 9 37.61 -31.71 -6.09
N ALA A 10 37.24 -32.97 -6.15
CA ALA A 10 36.01 -33.46 -6.76
C ALA A 10 34.75 -33.01 -5.98
N ILE A 11 34.80 -33.04 -4.63
CA ILE A 11 33.70 -32.56 -3.78
C ILE A 11 33.52 -31.03 -3.90
N ALA A 12 34.62 -30.29 -3.96
CA ALA A 12 34.55 -28.83 -4.16
C ALA A 12 33.98 -28.43 -5.55
N ALA A 13 34.33 -29.20 -6.59
CA ALA A 13 33.81 -28.98 -7.94
C ALA A 13 32.31 -29.31 -8.06
N VAL A 14 31.82 -30.35 -7.39
CA VAL A 14 30.39 -30.70 -7.35
C VAL A 14 29.58 -29.67 -6.55
N GLY A 15 30.14 -29.11 -5.46
CA GLY A 15 29.50 -28.05 -4.69
C GLY A 15 29.34 -26.74 -5.49
N LEU A 16 30.32 -26.40 -6.35
CA LEU A 16 30.22 -25.22 -7.23
C LEU A 16 29.19 -25.38 -8.38
N ILE A 17 29.00 -26.62 -8.87
CA ILE A 17 28.03 -26.91 -9.95
C ILE A 17 26.59 -26.87 -9.40
N LEU A 18 26.35 -27.24 -8.13
CA LEU A 18 25.03 -27.18 -7.51
C LEU A 18 24.61 -25.73 -7.16
N ALA A 19 25.54 -24.81 -6.92
CA ALA A 19 25.25 -23.42 -6.69
C ALA A 19 24.87 -22.66 -7.99
N ALA A 20 25.19 -23.21 -9.17
CA ALA A 20 24.92 -22.58 -10.46
C ALA A 20 23.53 -22.91 -11.06
N CYS A 21 22.65 -23.64 -10.34
CA CYS A 21 21.35 -24.11 -10.85
C CYS A 21 20.15 -23.54 -10.08
N ALA A 22 20.33 -22.54 -9.20
CA ALA A 22 19.16 -21.86 -8.63
C ALA A 22 18.51 -20.98 -9.72
N PRO A 23 17.19 -21.08 -9.94
CA PRO A 23 16.52 -20.23 -10.92
C PRO A 23 16.75 -18.75 -10.60
N ALA A 24 16.98 -17.96 -11.63
CA ALA A 24 17.13 -16.51 -11.47
C ALA A 24 15.78 -15.90 -11.05
N VAL A 25 15.82 -14.91 -10.19
CA VAL A 25 14.63 -14.15 -9.76
C VAL A 25 14.01 -13.45 -10.98
N GLY A 26 12.67 -13.45 -11.07
CA GLY A 26 11.95 -12.90 -12.21
C GLY A 26 11.78 -13.89 -13.38
N THR A 27 11.98 -15.18 -13.17
CA THR A 27 11.68 -16.24 -14.17
C THR A 27 10.39 -16.98 -13.81
N ALA A 28 9.83 -17.77 -14.73
CA ALA A 28 8.63 -18.57 -14.45
C ALA A 28 8.82 -19.57 -13.29
N ASP A 29 10.04 -20.06 -13.06
CA ASP A 29 10.36 -20.97 -11.95
C ASP A 29 10.57 -20.21 -10.61
N LYS A 30 10.79 -18.89 -10.67
CA LYS A 30 11.00 -18.00 -9.53
C LYS A 30 10.51 -16.59 -9.87
N PRO A 31 9.19 -16.36 -9.93
CA PRO A 31 8.64 -15.05 -10.24
C PRO A 31 8.97 -14.00 -9.17
N ILE A 32 8.81 -12.73 -9.53
CA ILE A 32 8.76 -11.61 -8.59
C ILE A 32 7.37 -11.63 -7.97
N VAL A 33 7.25 -12.02 -6.71
CA VAL A 33 5.98 -11.91 -5.99
C VAL A 33 5.74 -10.44 -5.64
N TRP A 34 4.60 -9.91 -6.09
CA TRP A 34 4.17 -8.54 -5.86
C TRP A 34 3.05 -8.49 -4.83
N ALA A 35 3.39 -8.13 -3.58
CA ALA A 35 2.43 -7.97 -2.51
C ALA A 35 1.62 -6.67 -2.66
N LEU A 36 0.30 -6.79 -2.58
CA LEU A 36 -0.67 -5.72 -2.75
C LEU A 36 -1.54 -5.62 -1.50
N VAL A 37 -1.75 -4.40 -0.98
CA VAL A 37 -2.66 -4.18 0.15
C VAL A 37 -4.13 -4.26 -0.30
N PRO A 38 -5.06 -4.81 0.50
CA PRO A 38 -6.48 -4.90 0.16
C PRO A 38 -7.20 -3.55 0.42
N SER A 39 -6.82 -2.48 -0.31
CA SER A 39 -7.35 -1.14 -0.01
C SER A 39 -8.75 -0.87 -0.56
N GLN A 40 -9.21 -1.70 -1.49
CA GLN A 40 -10.53 -1.65 -2.12
C GLN A 40 -10.94 -3.09 -2.52
N ASP A 41 -11.90 -3.27 -3.42
CA ASP A 41 -12.31 -4.61 -3.89
C ASP A 41 -11.11 -5.45 -4.33
N THR A 42 -10.89 -6.58 -3.65
CA THR A 42 -9.68 -7.40 -3.81
C THR A 42 -9.60 -8.10 -5.15
N ASP A 43 -10.74 -8.45 -5.74
CA ASP A 43 -10.79 -9.10 -7.06
C ASP A 43 -10.42 -8.08 -8.14
N ALA A 44 -10.91 -6.84 -8.03
CA ALA A 44 -10.54 -5.75 -8.93
C ALA A 44 -9.06 -5.39 -8.82
N VAL A 45 -8.52 -5.29 -7.60
CA VAL A 45 -7.09 -5.04 -7.35
C VAL A 45 -6.24 -6.13 -7.99
N LEU A 46 -6.59 -7.41 -7.78
CA LEU A 46 -5.84 -8.52 -8.36
C LEU A 46 -5.88 -8.51 -9.89
N ALA A 47 -7.05 -8.28 -10.48
CA ALA A 47 -7.20 -8.22 -11.93
C ALA A 47 -6.35 -7.08 -12.54
N GLY A 48 -6.41 -5.87 -11.98
CA GLY A 48 -5.59 -4.74 -12.45
C GLY A 48 -4.09 -5.02 -12.32
N ALA A 49 -3.67 -5.63 -11.20
CA ALA A 49 -2.27 -5.99 -10.99
C ALA A 49 -1.78 -7.06 -11.98
N GLN A 50 -2.64 -8.03 -12.34
CA GLN A 50 -2.30 -9.06 -13.34
C GLN A 50 -2.10 -8.46 -14.73
N GLU A 51 -2.92 -7.50 -15.14
CA GLU A 51 -2.76 -6.79 -16.42
C GLU A 51 -1.45 -5.99 -16.46
N ILE A 52 -1.10 -5.28 -15.38
CA ILE A 52 0.17 -4.56 -15.26
C ILE A 52 1.35 -5.55 -15.27
N ALA A 53 1.27 -6.66 -14.53
CA ALA A 53 2.30 -7.70 -14.49
C ALA A 53 2.56 -8.27 -15.90
N GLN A 54 1.50 -8.53 -16.67
CA GLN A 54 1.62 -8.99 -18.04
C GLN A 54 2.31 -7.96 -18.96
N ALA A 55 1.95 -6.67 -18.83
CA ALA A 55 2.60 -5.60 -19.60
C ALA A 55 4.10 -5.50 -19.28
N VAL A 56 4.49 -5.67 -18.01
CA VAL A 56 5.89 -5.71 -17.57
C VAL A 56 6.60 -6.95 -18.13
N GLU A 57 5.98 -8.12 -18.08
CA GLU A 57 6.54 -9.36 -18.64
C GLU A 57 6.77 -9.23 -20.16
N ASP A 58 5.79 -8.70 -20.88
CA ASP A 58 5.89 -8.51 -22.33
C ASP A 58 7.03 -7.58 -22.74
N SER A 59 7.33 -6.57 -21.91
CA SER A 59 8.38 -5.57 -22.20
C SER A 59 9.76 -5.97 -21.71
N THR A 60 9.86 -6.71 -20.59
CA THR A 60 11.13 -7.00 -19.90
C THR A 60 11.52 -8.47 -19.94
N GLY A 61 10.56 -9.37 -20.10
CA GLY A 61 10.73 -10.81 -19.94
C GLY A 61 10.77 -11.27 -18.47
N TYR A 62 10.60 -10.37 -17.50
CA TYR A 62 10.51 -10.73 -16.08
C TYR A 62 9.08 -11.07 -15.69
N VAL A 63 8.91 -12.26 -15.08
CA VAL A 63 7.61 -12.73 -14.59
C VAL A 63 7.30 -12.13 -13.23
N ILE A 64 6.15 -11.47 -13.10
CA ILE A 64 5.62 -10.94 -11.86
C ILE A 64 4.36 -11.72 -11.48
N GLU A 65 4.27 -12.13 -10.22
CA GLU A 65 3.10 -12.80 -9.64
C GLU A 65 2.44 -11.88 -8.61
N PRO A 66 1.34 -11.18 -8.95
CA PRO A 66 0.62 -10.34 -8.01
C PRO A 66 -0.15 -11.18 -6.99
N VAL A 67 -0.09 -10.77 -5.72
CA VAL A 67 -0.81 -11.38 -4.60
C VAL A 67 -1.42 -10.28 -3.75
N VAL A 68 -2.75 -10.27 -3.61
CA VAL A 68 -3.44 -9.41 -2.65
C VAL A 68 -3.36 -10.08 -1.28
N THR A 69 -2.82 -9.39 -0.30
CA THR A 69 -2.64 -9.90 1.06
C THR A 69 -3.94 -9.85 1.86
N THR A 70 -4.00 -10.55 3.00
CA THR A 70 -5.20 -10.59 3.85
C THR A 70 -5.50 -9.27 4.53
N ASP A 71 -4.46 -8.51 4.83
CA ASP A 71 -4.49 -7.19 5.45
C ASP A 71 -3.22 -6.40 5.08
N TYR A 72 -3.15 -5.16 5.52
CA TYR A 72 -2.05 -4.27 5.19
C TYR A 72 -0.73 -4.68 5.86
N THR A 73 -0.81 -5.19 7.09
CA THR A 73 0.38 -5.67 7.82
C THR A 73 0.96 -6.92 7.15
N ALA A 74 0.12 -7.81 6.61
CA ALA A 74 0.56 -9.00 5.88
C ALA A 74 1.41 -8.64 4.65
N ALA A 75 1.16 -7.52 3.98
CA ALA A 75 2.00 -7.06 2.87
C ALA A 75 3.42 -6.69 3.35
N VAL A 76 3.54 -6.01 4.50
CA VAL A 76 4.83 -5.71 5.13
C VAL A 76 5.56 -7.00 5.54
N GLU A 77 4.85 -7.93 6.15
CA GLU A 77 5.44 -9.21 6.58
C GLU A 77 5.92 -10.04 5.39
N ALA A 78 5.16 -10.10 4.29
CA ALA A 78 5.56 -10.78 3.07
C ALA A 78 6.86 -10.18 2.48
N MET A 79 7.00 -8.85 2.51
CA MET A 79 8.25 -8.18 2.13
C MET A 79 9.38 -8.54 3.09
N CYS A 80 9.15 -8.44 4.41
CA CYS A 80 10.21 -8.62 5.41
C CYS A 80 10.63 -10.09 5.59
N SER A 81 9.79 -11.05 5.26
CA SER A 81 10.15 -12.47 5.20
C SER A 81 10.88 -12.86 3.91
N GLY A 82 10.86 -12.00 2.89
CA GLY A 82 11.36 -12.28 1.55
C GLY A 82 10.43 -13.17 0.72
N GLU A 83 9.18 -13.41 1.18
CA GLU A 83 8.14 -14.07 0.40
C GLU A 83 7.71 -13.19 -0.77
N ALA A 84 7.62 -11.86 -0.57
CA ALA A 84 7.42 -10.89 -1.64
C ALA A 84 8.71 -10.12 -1.94
N GLN A 85 9.01 -9.93 -3.23
CA GLN A 85 10.16 -9.17 -3.73
C GLN A 85 9.77 -7.76 -4.14
N MET A 86 8.48 -7.48 -4.34
CA MET A 86 7.92 -6.20 -4.72
C MET A 86 6.67 -5.93 -3.89
N GLY A 87 6.40 -4.67 -3.55
CA GLY A 87 5.24 -4.27 -2.77
C GLY A 87 4.61 -2.99 -3.30
N ALA A 88 3.27 -2.98 -3.38
CA ALA A 88 2.49 -1.75 -3.45
C ALA A 88 1.99 -1.44 -2.04
N LEU A 89 2.75 -0.58 -1.34
CA LEU A 89 2.53 -0.28 0.06
C LEU A 89 2.01 1.15 0.21
N ASN A 90 1.06 1.35 1.13
CA ASN A 90 0.70 2.71 1.51
C ASN A 90 1.87 3.39 2.26
N THR A 91 1.79 4.68 2.45
CA THR A 91 2.84 5.51 3.04
C THR A 91 3.35 4.98 4.39
N PHE A 92 2.43 4.67 5.31
CA PHE A 92 2.79 4.17 6.63
C PHE A 92 3.46 2.79 6.56
N ASN A 93 2.88 1.85 5.84
CA ASN A 93 3.44 0.50 5.69
C ASN A 93 4.79 0.51 4.99
N TYR A 94 5.01 1.42 4.03
CA TYR A 94 6.34 1.63 3.45
C TYR A 94 7.34 2.10 4.52
N VAL A 95 6.99 3.10 5.33
CA VAL A 95 7.88 3.61 6.38
C VAL A 95 8.23 2.50 7.39
N VAL A 96 7.25 1.66 7.76
CA VAL A 96 7.47 0.47 8.60
C VAL A 96 8.44 -0.51 7.94
N ALA A 97 8.17 -0.91 6.69
CA ALA A 97 9.00 -1.87 5.96
C ALA A 97 10.42 -1.34 5.73
N LYS A 98 10.57 -0.05 5.45
CA LYS A 98 11.87 0.63 5.32
C LYS A 98 12.65 0.62 6.62
N GLN A 99 12.02 0.96 7.75
CA GLN A 99 12.67 0.94 9.06
C GLN A 99 13.13 -0.47 9.45
N ARG A 100 12.39 -1.50 9.06
CA ARG A 100 12.75 -2.91 9.24
C ARG A 100 13.81 -3.39 8.23
N GLY A 101 14.19 -2.57 7.26
CA GLY A 101 15.22 -2.87 6.26
C GLY A 101 14.77 -3.82 5.16
N CYS A 102 13.45 -3.98 4.93
CA CYS A 102 12.89 -4.93 3.98
C CYS A 102 12.19 -4.28 2.76
N ALA A 103 12.22 -2.95 2.62
CA ALA A 103 11.72 -2.25 1.45
C ALA A 103 12.58 -1.05 1.06
N GLU A 104 12.79 -0.91 -0.24
CA GLU A 104 13.38 0.27 -0.88
C GLU A 104 12.39 0.80 -1.91
N VAL A 105 11.94 2.06 -1.76
CA VAL A 105 11.02 2.66 -2.73
C VAL A 105 11.75 2.94 -4.05
N ALA A 106 11.04 2.74 -5.14
CA ALA A 106 11.50 3.15 -6.46
C ALA A 106 10.54 4.16 -7.11
N LEU A 107 9.23 3.98 -6.89
CA LEU A 107 8.20 4.84 -7.47
C LEU A 107 7.17 5.23 -6.41
N ALA A 108 6.65 6.45 -6.50
CA ALA A 108 5.40 6.87 -5.88
C ALA A 108 4.29 6.89 -6.93
N SER A 109 3.09 6.51 -6.56
CA SER A 109 1.93 6.61 -7.43
C SER A 109 1.47 8.06 -7.56
N LEU A 110 0.84 8.37 -8.69
CA LEU A 110 0.14 9.63 -8.91
C LEU A 110 -1.36 9.41 -8.79
N ARG A 111 -2.05 10.29 -8.08
CA ARG A 111 -3.51 10.39 -8.08
C ARG A 111 -3.90 11.79 -8.52
N PHE A 112 -4.78 11.90 -9.51
CA PHE A 112 -5.14 13.19 -10.12
C PHE A 112 -3.93 14.01 -10.57
N GLY A 113 -2.85 13.34 -11.03
CA GLY A 113 -1.61 13.96 -11.48
C GLY A 113 -0.68 14.46 -10.36
N SER A 114 -0.93 14.10 -9.09
CA SER A 114 -0.10 14.48 -7.94
C SER A 114 0.47 13.25 -7.25
N SER A 115 1.73 13.31 -6.83
CA SER A 115 2.38 12.33 -5.96
C SER A 115 2.01 12.50 -4.46
N PHE A 116 1.06 13.40 -4.18
CA PHE A 116 0.44 13.59 -2.87
C PHE A 116 -1.08 13.46 -2.99
N TYR A 117 -1.70 12.91 -1.95
CA TYR A 117 -3.14 12.80 -1.79
C TYR A 117 -3.58 13.31 -0.41
N ALA A 118 -4.86 13.25 -0.08
CA ALA A 118 -5.37 13.57 1.25
C ALA A 118 -6.27 12.46 1.79
N GLY A 119 -6.33 12.35 3.11
CA GLY A 119 -7.36 11.60 3.81
C GLY A 119 -8.57 12.48 4.09
N GLN A 120 -9.72 11.87 4.24
CA GLN A 120 -10.97 12.55 4.61
C GLN A 120 -11.70 11.76 5.70
N VAL A 121 -12.38 12.49 6.59
CA VAL A 121 -13.35 11.93 7.54
C VAL A 121 -14.74 12.15 6.97
N ILE A 122 -15.53 11.08 6.94
CA ILE A 122 -16.86 11.05 6.32
C ILE A 122 -17.92 10.64 7.35
N THR A 123 -19.13 11.11 7.16
CA THR A 123 -20.31 10.78 7.98
C THR A 123 -21.59 10.96 7.16
N ARG A 124 -22.73 10.53 7.69
CA ARG A 124 -24.04 10.91 7.13
C ARG A 124 -24.52 12.27 7.67
N PRO A 125 -25.31 13.01 6.90
CA PRO A 125 -25.85 14.33 7.34
C PRO A 125 -26.73 14.26 8.61
N ASP A 126 -27.36 13.10 8.88
CA ASP A 126 -28.30 12.90 10.00
C ASP A 126 -27.64 12.57 11.34
N THR A 127 -26.32 12.30 11.36
CA THR A 127 -25.57 11.95 12.58
C THR A 127 -25.33 13.14 13.52
N GLY A 128 -25.40 14.35 12.99
CA GLY A 128 -25.06 15.57 13.73
C GLY A 128 -23.57 15.78 13.97
N ILE A 129 -22.69 14.94 13.38
CA ILE A 129 -21.23 15.07 13.43
C ILE A 129 -20.82 16.13 12.41
N ALA A 130 -20.18 17.21 12.86
CA ALA A 130 -19.74 18.31 12.01
C ALA A 130 -18.22 18.52 12.01
N SER A 131 -17.50 17.90 12.94
CA SER A 131 -16.04 18.01 13.07
C SER A 131 -15.44 16.75 13.71
N VAL A 132 -14.12 16.65 13.68
CA VAL A 132 -13.38 15.56 14.35
C VAL A 132 -13.65 15.54 15.86
N ALA A 133 -13.86 16.70 16.51
CA ALA A 133 -14.16 16.77 17.93
C ALA A 133 -15.52 16.13 18.33
N ASP A 134 -16.44 15.97 17.37
CA ASP A 134 -17.76 15.36 17.60
C ASP A 134 -17.71 13.81 17.56
N LEU A 135 -16.56 13.21 17.31
CA LEU A 135 -16.39 11.76 17.18
C LEU A 135 -16.41 11.03 18.54
N ALA A 136 -16.27 11.75 19.67
CA ALA A 136 -16.34 11.13 21.00
C ALA A 136 -17.65 10.33 21.18
N GLY A 137 -17.53 9.08 21.62
CA GLY A 137 -18.67 8.17 21.83
C GLY A 137 -19.35 7.68 20.54
N LYS A 138 -18.73 7.84 19.38
CA LYS A 138 -19.25 7.40 18.08
C LYS A 138 -18.62 6.07 17.65
N THR A 139 -19.33 5.30 16.86
CA THR A 139 -18.79 4.15 16.12
C THR A 139 -18.06 4.64 14.88
N PHE A 140 -16.79 4.28 14.76
CA PHE A 140 -15.90 4.77 13.68
C PHE A 140 -15.37 3.63 12.84
N CYS A 141 -15.54 3.72 11.52
CA CYS A 141 -15.00 2.76 10.57
C CYS A 141 -13.64 3.20 10.03
N ARG A 142 -12.71 2.25 9.94
CA ARG A 142 -11.42 2.39 9.24
C ARG A 142 -11.21 1.24 8.26
N PRO A 143 -10.40 1.41 7.18
CA PRO A 143 -10.09 0.31 6.28
C PRO A 143 -9.28 -0.80 6.95
N ASP A 144 -8.25 -0.39 7.71
CA ASP A 144 -7.24 -1.24 8.36
C ASP A 144 -6.51 -0.42 9.44
N PRO A 145 -6.03 -1.03 10.54
CA PRO A 145 -5.27 -0.34 11.59
C PRO A 145 -4.02 0.38 11.11
N THR A 146 -3.43 -0.04 9.99
CA THR A 146 -2.21 0.55 9.42
C THR A 146 -2.47 1.38 8.14
N SER A 147 -3.75 1.62 7.80
CA SER A 147 -4.12 2.51 6.69
C SER A 147 -3.70 3.95 6.98
N THR A 148 -2.86 4.54 6.13
CA THR A 148 -2.35 5.91 6.33
C THR A 148 -3.48 6.93 6.41
N SER A 149 -4.31 7.04 5.35
CA SER A 149 -5.42 8.01 5.29
C SER A 149 -6.66 7.55 6.04
N GLY A 150 -6.82 6.24 6.23
CA GLY A 150 -8.00 5.66 6.87
C GLY A 150 -7.89 5.51 8.39
N TRP A 151 -6.68 5.57 8.95
CA TRP A 151 -6.52 5.46 10.40
C TRP A 151 -5.36 6.27 10.98
N VAL A 152 -4.13 6.14 10.47
CA VAL A 152 -2.96 6.79 11.08
C VAL A 152 -3.14 8.30 11.15
N ILE A 153 -3.41 8.96 10.03
CA ILE A 153 -3.61 10.41 9.97
C ILE A 153 -4.89 10.86 10.72
N PRO A 154 -6.06 10.20 10.56
CA PRO A 154 -7.23 10.53 11.37
C PRO A 154 -7.01 10.40 12.89
N SER A 155 -6.26 9.39 13.34
CA SER A 155 -5.90 9.25 14.75
C SER A 155 -5.08 10.42 15.28
N LEU A 156 -4.13 10.93 14.46
CA LEU A 156 -3.39 12.16 14.80
C LEU A 156 -4.33 13.37 14.89
N ALA A 157 -5.28 13.49 13.96
CA ALA A 157 -6.26 14.59 13.98
C ALA A 157 -7.15 14.51 15.22
N MET A 158 -7.63 13.32 15.62
CA MET A 158 -8.40 13.13 16.84
C MET A 158 -7.58 13.52 18.08
N ARG A 159 -6.31 13.08 18.17
CA ARG A 159 -5.42 13.44 19.30
C ARG A 159 -5.13 14.94 19.36
N ALA A 160 -5.02 15.62 18.21
CA ALA A 160 -4.86 17.08 18.15
C ALA A 160 -6.09 17.83 18.68
N GLU A 161 -7.29 17.27 18.56
CA GLU A 161 -8.54 17.77 19.16
C GLU A 161 -8.73 17.31 20.62
N GLY A 162 -7.77 16.59 21.18
CA GLY A 162 -7.79 16.11 22.56
C GLY A 162 -8.57 14.81 22.79
N LEU A 163 -8.89 14.06 21.72
CA LEU A 163 -9.51 12.75 21.79
C LEU A 163 -8.44 11.66 21.76
N ASP A 164 -8.58 10.66 22.60
CA ASP A 164 -7.86 9.39 22.47
C ASP A 164 -8.73 8.43 21.63
N PRO A 165 -8.34 8.11 20.37
CA PRO A 165 -9.17 7.27 19.49
C PRO A 165 -9.52 5.90 20.11
N GLU A 166 -8.59 5.32 20.87
CA GLU A 166 -8.79 4.00 21.50
C GLU A 166 -9.68 4.04 22.75
N ALA A 167 -9.79 5.20 23.41
CA ALA A 167 -10.54 5.34 24.66
C ALA A 167 -11.86 6.10 24.48
N ASP A 168 -11.90 7.09 23.58
CA ASP A 168 -13.02 8.02 23.46
C ASP A 168 -14.00 7.65 22.34
N LEU A 169 -13.64 6.80 21.37
CA LEU A 169 -14.58 6.22 20.44
C LEU A 169 -15.41 5.12 21.11
N ALA A 170 -16.68 4.98 20.75
CA ALA A 170 -17.52 3.90 21.28
C ALA A 170 -17.11 2.53 20.75
N GLU A 171 -16.73 2.50 19.48
CA GLU A 171 -16.29 1.29 18.77
C GLU A 171 -15.45 1.68 17.54
N ILE A 172 -14.43 0.89 17.25
CA ILE A 172 -13.64 0.98 16.03
C ILE A 172 -13.91 -0.28 15.20
N VAL A 173 -14.37 -0.10 13.97
CA VAL A 173 -14.72 -1.21 13.05
C VAL A 173 -13.74 -1.25 11.91
N ASP A 174 -13.09 -2.40 11.72
CA ASP A 174 -12.24 -2.65 10.55
C ASP A 174 -13.13 -3.08 9.36
N ALA A 175 -13.27 -2.20 8.37
CA ALA A 175 -14.17 -2.39 7.24
C ALA A 175 -13.52 -3.16 6.06
N GLY A 176 -12.23 -3.50 6.18
CA GLY A 176 -11.47 -4.32 5.22
C GLY A 176 -10.97 -3.56 3.99
N GLY A 177 -11.45 -2.33 3.73
CA GLY A 177 -11.05 -1.49 2.62
C GLY A 177 -11.75 -0.15 2.65
N HIS A 178 -11.32 0.79 1.80
CA HIS A 178 -11.90 2.13 1.74
C HIS A 178 -13.34 2.13 1.24
N ASP A 179 -13.68 1.26 0.31
CA ASP A 179 -15.05 1.07 -0.19
C ASP A 179 -15.95 0.55 0.93
N GLY A 180 -15.45 -0.41 1.74
CA GLY A 180 -16.13 -0.93 2.92
C GLY A 180 -16.45 0.15 3.94
N VAL A 181 -15.52 1.11 4.18
CA VAL A 181 -15.77 2.28 5.05
C VAL A 181 -16.91 3.14 4.51
N VAL A 182 -16.89 3.47 3.21
CA VAL A 182 -17.96 4.28 2.60
C VAL A 182 -19.31 3.60 2.75
N LEU A 183 -19.38 2.30 2.46
CA LEU A 183 -20.62 1.51 2.54
C LEU A 183 -21.13 1.38 3.99
N ALA A 184 -20.23 1.15 4.96
CA ALA A 184 -20.59 1.04 6.37
C ALA A 184 -21.07 2.37 6.98
N VAL A 185 -20.55 3.50 6.50
CA VAL A 185 -21.08 4.83 6.86
C VAL A 185 -22.42 5.06 6.18
N LEU A 186 -22.56 4.71 4.90
CA LEU A 186 -23.80 4.89 4.13
C LEU A 186 -24.98 4.12 4.72
N ASP A 187 -24.77 2.86 5.11
CA ASP A 187 -25.83 1.99 5.67
C ASP A 187 -26.07 2.20 7.17
N GLY A 188 -25.22 2.98 7.85
CA GLY A 188 -25.35 3.30 9.27
C GLY A 188 -24.73 2.29 10.23
N THR A 189 -23.96 1.36 9.76
CA THR A 189 -23.12 0.47 10.59
C THR A 189 -22.13 1.31 11.40
N CYS A 190 -21.56 2.36 10.80
CA CYS A 190 -20.73 3.35 11.50
C CYS A 190 -21.36 4.74 11.45
N ASP A 191 -21.19 5.52 12.52
CA ASP A 191 -21.58 6.93 12.58
C ASP A 191 -20.69 7.79 11.68
N ALA A 192 -19.38 7.47 11.64
CA ALA A 192 -18.38 8.13 10.84
C ALA A 192 -17.29 7.13 10.42
N GLY A 193 -16.44 7.54 9.52
CA GLY A 193 -15.27 6.75 9.12
C GLY A 193 -14.25 7.62 8.41
N SER A 194 -13.12 7.04 8.04
CA SER A 194 -12.10 7.76 7.29
C SER A 194 -11.57 6.96 6.11
N THR A 195 -11.21 7.69 5.06
CA THR A 195 -10.79 7.13 3.78
C THR A 195 -9.89 8.13 3.04
N PHE A 196 -9.41 7.77 1.84
CA PHE A 196 -8.74 8.74 0.95
C PHE A 196 -9.75 9.63 0.20
N VAL A 197 -9.32 10.79 -0.24
CA VAL A 197 -10.09 11.69 -1.13
C VAL A 197 -9.96 11.21 -2.59
N ASP A 198 -11.02 10.83 -3.33
CA ASP A 198 -12.37 10.64 -2.84
C ASP A 198 -12.81 9.20 -3.08
N ALA A 199 -12.71 8.36 -2.06
CA ALA A 199 -13.09 6.94 -2.17
C ALA A 199 -14.60 6.73 -2.38
N ARG A 200 -15.44 7.73 -2.13
CA ARG A 200 -16.88 7.65 -2.40
C ARG A 200 -17.18 7.41 -3.89
N SER A 201 -16.30 7.89 -4.78
CA SER A 201 -16.44 7.66 -6.22
C SER A 201 -16.34 6.18 -6.63
N ASN A 202 -15.65 5.36 -5.83
CA ASN A 202 -15.51 3.94 -6.14
C ASN A 202 -16.84 3.16 -6.08
N VAL A 203 -17.80 3.67 -5.31
CA VAL A 203 -19.13 3.03 -5.14
C VAL A 203 -20.26 3.83 -5.78
N GLU A 204 -19.95 4.93 -6.49
CA GLU A 204 -20.97 5.86 -7.05
C GLU A 204 -21.82 5.18 -8.13
N GLU A 205 -21.28 4.21 -8.88
CA GLU A 205 -22.05 3.48 -9.90
C GLU A 205 -23.22 2.71 -9.28
N ASP A 206 -22.99 2.02 -8.15
CA ASP A 206 -24.01 1.26 -7.43
C ASP A 206 -24.84 2.15 -6.50
N PHE A 207 -24.29 3.26 -6.00
CA PHE A 207 -24.91 4.20 -5.07
C PHE A 207 -24.86 5.64 -5.59
N PRO A 208 -25.67 6.01 -6.59
CA PRO A 208 -25.56 7.32 -7.29
C PRO A 208 -25.72 8.57 -6.42
N ASN A 209 -26.26 8.43 -5.22
CA ASN A 209 -26.41 9.53 -4.27
C ASN A 209 -25.32 9.56 -3.19
N VAL A 210 -24.31 8.69 -3.25
CA VAL A 210 -23.29 8.55 -2.20
C VAL A 210 -22.59 9.87 -1.86
N MET A 211 -22.38 10.75 -2.84
CA MET A 211 -21.73 12.05 -2.64
C MET A 211 -22.57 13.01 -1.77
N THR A 212 -23.88 12.81 -1.68
CA THR A 212 -24.81 13.59 -0.86
C THR A 212 -25.23 12.90 0.42
N ASP A 213 -25.29 11.57 0.38
CA ASP A 213 -25.71 10.74 1.52
C ASP A 213 -24.55 10.48 2.50
N VAL A 214 -23.32 10.59 1.99
CA VAL A 214 -22.07 10.54 2.78
C VAL A 214 -21.28 11.81 2.55
N ILE A 215 -21.21 12.67 3.57
CA ILE A 215 -20.57 13.98 3.50
C ILE A 215 -19.17 13.95 4.12
N VAL A 216 -18.29 14.84 3.65
CA VAL A 216 -16.95 15.06 4.21
C VAL A 216 -17.03 16.12 5.30
N ILE A 217 -16.46 15.85 6.48
CA ILE A 217 -16.40 16.80 7.62
C ILE A 217 -15.00 17.32 7.89
N ALA A 218 -13.97 16.61 7.42
CA ALA A 218 -12.58 17.05 7.55
C ALA A 218 -11.72 16.43 6.45
N GLU A 219 -10.68 17.14 6.03
CA GLU A 219 -9.62 16.65 5.14
C GLU A 219 -8.26 16.84 5.81
N SER A 220 -7.33 15.94 5.52
CA SER A 220 -5.97 16.00 6.05
C SER A 220 -5.08 16.98 5.26
N ALA A 221 -3.91 17.31 5.85
CA ALA A 221 -2.79 17.81 5.07
C ALA A 221 -2.35 16.77 4.00
N PRO A 222 -1.61 17.20 2.96
CA PRO A 222 -1.12 16.29 1.94
C PRO A 222 -0.27 15.15 2.51
N ILE A 223 -0.54 13.95 2.04
CA ILE A 223 0.15 12.70 2.37
C ILE A 223 0.95 12.26 1.13
N PRO A 224 2.23 11.89 1.23
CA PRO A 224 2.92 11.24 0.12
C PRO A 224 2.16 10.00 -0.33
N ASN A 225 2.07 9.77 -1.64
CA ASN A 225 1.24 8.68 -2.17
C ASN A 225 1.88 7.30 -1.97
N ASP A 226 1.11 6.25 -2.31
CA ASP A 226 1.51 4.84 -2.22
C ASP A 226 2.77 4.55 -3.03
N THR A 227 3.50 3.52 -2.63
CA THR A 227 4.80 3.17 -3.21
C THR A 227 4.70 1.98 -4.16
N VAL A 228 5.62 1.93 -5.13
CA VAL A 228 6.15 0.67 -5.67
C VAL A 228 7.54 0.49 -5.08
N SER A 229 7.66 -0.49 -4.20
CA SER A 229 8.88 -0.78 -3.44
C SER A 229 9.42 -2.16 -3.75
N PHE A 230 10.72 -2.35 -3.58
CA PHE A 230 11.40 -3.62 -3.80
C PHE A 230 12.13 -4.08 -2.54
N HIS A 231 12.18 -5.40 -2.33
CA HIS A 231 13.05 -5.98 -1.32
C HIS A 231 14.51 -5.71 -1.69
N PRO A 232 15.40 -5.40 -0.73
CA PRO A 232 16.82 -5.08 -1.02
C PRO A 232 17.59 -6.19 -1.75
N ASP A 233 17.17 -7.45 -1.62
CA ASP A 233 17.79 -8.60 -2.28
C ASP A 233 17.43 -8.73 -3.77
N VAL A 234 16.52 -7.91 -4.31
CA VAL A 234 16.22 -7.91 -5.74
C VAL A 234 17.41 -7.35 -6.51
N PRO A 235 17.97 -8.08 -7.49
CA PRO A 235 19.09 -7.58 -8.27
C PRO A 235 18.77 -6.23 -8.94
N ALA A 236 19.71 -5.29 -8.89
CA ALA A 236 19.49 -3.93 -9.41
C ALA A 236 19.04 -3.93 -10.87
N GLU A 237 19.61 -4.82 -11.71
CA GLU A 237 19.22 -4.89 -13.12
C GLU A 237 17.75 -5.33 -13.31
N VAL A 238 17.24 -6.23 -12.46
CA VAL A 238 15.84 -6.69 -12.49
C VAL A 238 14.93 -5.56 -12.04
N ARG A 239 15.23 -4.95 -10.89
CA ARG A 239 14.49 -3.79 -10.36
C ARG A 239 14.44 -2.66 -11.38
N ASP A 240 15.58 -2.26 -11.92
CA ASP A 240 15.69 -1.09 -12.81
C ASP A 240 14.94 -1.33 -14.13
N ALA A 241 14.93 -2.57 -14.65
CA ALA A 241 14.16 -2.92 -15.83
C ALA A 241 12.64 -2.87 -15.56
N ILE A 242 12.17 -3.40 -14.42
CA ILE A 242 10.76 -3.34 -14.02
C ILE A 242 10.33 -1.88 -13.81
N VAL A 243 11.14 -1.08 -13.10
CA VAL A 243 10.86 0.35 -12.88
C VAL A 243 10.76 1.11 -14.20
N ALA A 244 11.67 0.88 -15.14
CA ALA A 244 11.62 1.51 -16.45
C ALA A 244 10.35 1.12 -17.21
N SER A 245 9.97 -0.15 -17.21
CA SER A 245 8.74 -0.64 -17.84
C SER A 245 7.47 -0.01 -17.22
N LEU A 246 7.40 0.06 -15.88
CA LEU A 246 6.27 0.69 -15.18
C LEU A 246 6.15 2.18 -15.52
N LEU A 247 7.28 2.91 -15.61
CA LEU A 247 7.28 4.32 -16.00
C LEU A 247 6.84 4.55 -17.45
N GLU A 248 7.11 3.60 -18.37
CA GLU A 248 6.62 3.68 -19.75
C GLU A 248 5.09 3.64 -19.85
N LEU A 249 4.38 3.05 -18.87
CA LEU A 249 2.91 3.08 -18.83
C LEU A 249 2.35 4.50 -18.76
N ASN A 250 3.09 5.46 -18.21
CA ASN A 250 2.68 6.87 -18.17
C ASN A 250 2.54 7.49 -19.58
N ASN A 251 3.19 6.93 -20.60
CA ASN A 251 3.35 7.55 -21.89
C ASN A 251 2.18 7.27 -22.87
N THR A 252 1.24 6.42 -22.48
CA THR A 252 0.09 6.04 -23.32
C THR A 252 -1.22 6.11 -22.53
N GLU A 253 -2.32 6.41 -23.22
CA GLU A 253 -3.65 6.37 -22.61
C GLU A 253 -4.00 4.97 -22.09
N GLU A 254 -3.58 3.92 -22.82
CA GLU A 254 -3.77 2.52 -22.43
C GLU A 254 -3.00 2.18 -21.15
N GLY A 255 -1.72 2.58 -21.05
CA GLY A 255 -0.90 2.36 -19.86
C GLY A 255 -1.45 3.09 -18.63
N VAL A 256 -1.90 4.35 -18.78
CA VAL A 256 -2.56 5.09 -17.68
C VAL A 256 -3.87 4.41 -17.29
N ALA A 257 -4.64 3.89 -18.25
CA ALA A 257 -5.86 3.13 -17.95
C ALA A 257 -5.56 1.87 -17.14
N LEU A 258 -4.49 1.12 -17.46
CA LEU A 258 -4.04 -0.03 -16.67
C LEU A 258 -3.67 0.37 -15.24
N LEU A 259 -2.89 1.44 -15.05
CA LEU A 259 -2.55 1.94 -13.72
C LEU A 259 -3.80 2.36 -12.93
N ASN A 260 -4.80 2.90 -13.62
CA ASN A 260 -6.05 3.34 -13.00
C ASN A 260 -6.89 2.15 -12.47
N THR A 261 -6.86 0.98 -13.12
CA THR A 261 -7.59 -0.21 -12.67
C THR A 261 -7.06 -0.75 -11.35
N LEU A 262 -5.78 -0.52 -11.01
CA LEU A 262 -5.17 -1.06 -9.80
C LEU A 262 -5.69 -0.34 -8.53
N TYR A 263 -5.38 0.94 -8.39
CA TYR A 263 -5.72 1.77 -7.22
C TYR A 263 -6.10 3.20 -7.62
N SER A 264 -6.74 3.38 -8.77
CA SER A 264 -7.02 4.70 -9.33
C SER A 264 -5.75 5.54 -9.55
N TRP A 265 -4.63 4.90 -9.88
CA TRP A 265 -3.40 5.60 -10.18
C TRP A 265 -3.47 6.27 -11.55
N SER A 266 -3.15 7.56 -11.61
CA SER A 266 -3.08 8.32 -12.86
C SER A 266 -1.68 8.33 -13.48
N GLY A 267 -0.73 7.66 -12.85
CA GLY A 267 0.67 7.55 -13.28
C GLY A 267 1.59 7.14 -12.14
N LEU A 268 2.88 7.13 -12.42
CA LEU A 268 3.96 6.79 -11.49
C LEU A 268 5.09 7.83 -11.61
N GLU A 269 5.75 8.17 -10.49
CA GLU A 269 6.88 9.09 -10.42
C GLU A 269 8.06 8.42 -9.72
N ALA A 270 9.27 8.55 -10.27
CA ALA A 270 10.48 8.05 -9.62
C ALA A 270 10.82 8.88 -8.40
N VAL A 271 10.94 8.23 -7.24
CA VAL A 271 11.27 8.86 -5.96
C VAL A 271 12.32 8.05 -5.20
N ASP A 272 12.93 8.67 -4.21
CA ASP A 272 13.74 7.98 -3.21
C ASP A 272 13.12 8.08 -1.81
N ASP A 273 13.75 7.45 -0.83
CA ASP A 273 13.27 7.38 0.55
C ASP A 273 13.01 8.75 1.20
N THR A 274 13.77 9.79 0.81
CA THR A 274 13.65 11.14 1.37
C THR A 274 12.29 11.80 1.03
N PHE A 275 11.61 11.31 -0.01
CA PHE A 275 10.26 11.73 -0.37
C PHE A 275 9.26 11.55 0.79
N TYR A 276 9.49 10.57 1.67
CA TYR A 276 8.64 10.25 2.82
C TYR A 276 9.06 10.91 4.13
N ASP A 277 10.13 11.73 4.14
CA ASP A 277 10.63 12.38 5.36
C ASP A 277 9.61 13.34 6.00
N GLY A 278 8.82 14.03 5.17
CA GLY A 278 7.75 14.90 5.66
C GLY A 278 6.70 14.14 6.47
N PHE A 279 6.35 12.92 6.05
CA PHE A 279 5.42 12.07 6.78
C PHE A 279 6.04 11.55 8.10
N ARG A 280 7.32 11.13 8.08
CA ARG A 280 8.04 10.73 9.32
C ARG A 280 8.06 11.86 10.33
N GLN A 281 8.33 13.11 9.88
CA GLN A 281 8.31 14.29 10.74
C GLN A 281 6.92 14.57 11.35
N GLN A 282 5.83 14.28 10.64
CA GLN A 282 4.47 14.40 11.19
C GLN A 282 4.23 13.39 12.31
N LEU A 283 4.67 12.13 12.15
CA LEU A 283 4.60 11.10 13.19
C LEU A 283 5.41 11.52 14.42
N ASP A 284 6.65 11.92 14.24
CA ASP A 284 7.56 12.36 15.31
C ASP A 284 6.99 13.59 16.08
N ALA A 285 6.44 14.57 15.36
CA ALA A 285 5.84 15.77 15.96
C ALA A 285 4.59 15.45 16.81
N ALA A 286 3.89 14.37 16.47
CA ALA A 286 2.77 13.84 17.26
C ALA A 286 3.22 12.97 18.45
N GLY A 287 4.55 12.77 18.61
CA GLY A 287 5.11 11.89 19.62
C GLY A 287 4.81 10.41 19.40
N MET A 288 4.55 10.04 18.17
CA MET A 288 4.22 8.66 17.78
C MET A 288 5.40 8.07 17.03
N SER A 289 5.98 7.01 17.56
CA SER A 289 6.92 6.20 16.79
C SER A 289 6.17 5.18 15.92
N VAL A 290 6.84 4.68 14.89
CA VAL A 290 6.29 3.58 14.07
C VAL A 290 5.96 2.36 14.93
N GLU A 291 6.77 2.09 15.97
CA GLU A 291 6.54 1.00 16.92
C GLU A 291 5.26 1.19 17.75
N ASP A 292 4.94 2.43 18.14
CA ASP A 292 3.74 2.73 18.92
C ASP A 292 2.44 2.48 18.14
N LEU A 293 2.50 2.57 16.82
CA LEU A 293 1.35 2.39 15.93
C LEU A 293 1.14 0.93 15.49
N LEU A 294 2.09 0.03 15.79
CA LEU A 294 2.03 -1.39 15.49
C LEU A 294 1.63 -2.25 16.73
N ASN A 295 1.51 -1.66 17.90
CA ASN A 295 1.16 -2.32 19.17
C ASN A 295 -0.24 -1.93 19.63
#